data_14e7d33fd4abf76b7614f20c49122aec
#
_entry.id   14e7d33fd4abf76b7614f20c49122aec
#
_cell.length_a   1.000
_cell.length_b   1.000
_cell.length_c   1.000
_cell.angle_alpha   90.00
_cell.angle_beta   90.00
_cell.angle_gamma   90.00
#
_symmetry.space_group_name_H-M   'P 1'
#
loop_
_entity.id
_entity.type
_entity.pdbx_description
1 polymer ?
#
loop_
_entity_poly.entity_id
_entity_poly.type
_entity_poly.pdbx_seq_one_letter_code
_entity_poly.pdbx_strand_id
1 'polypeptide(L)'
;MKILDKVEELIEEADIHSFEKNNYRTNHGVYSRPTPQMLAWIAECEDVILTNFGRDSSPWRAFEQLDKVQLDGNYEDTFEKQKSFILGALMTCRRIQPLETPIKKLNQPSPKNNKVFIVHGHDDALKNE
;
A
#
# COMPACT_ATOMS: atom_id res chain seq x y z
N MET A 1 -19.66 -0.50 1.78
CA MET A 1 -18.90 0.77 1.84
C MET A 1 -18.26 1.06 0.50
N LYS A 2 -18.42 2.26 0.01
CA LYS A 2 -17.75 2.63 -1.23
C LYS A 2 -16.28 2.81 -0.97
N ILE A 3 -15.47 2.49 -1.98
CA ILE A 3 -14.02 2.54 -1.80
C ILE A 3 -13.53 3.95 -1.46
N LEU A 4 -14.18 4.98 -1.98
CA LEU A 4 -13.77 6.35 -1.66
C LEU A 4 -14.02 6.69 -0.20
N ASP A 5 -15.04 6.11 0.42
CA ASP A 5 -15.26 6.29 1.86
C ASP A 5 -14.13 5.67 2.66
N LYS A 6 -13.65 4.51 2.20
CA LYS A 6 -12.52 3.85 2.85
C LYS A 6 -11.25 4.68 2.71
N VAL A 7 -11.03 5.25 1.52
CA VAL A 7 -9.88 6.12 1.29
C VAL A 7 -9.92 7.32 2.23
N GLU A 8 -11.10 7.92 2.40
CA GLU A 8 -11.21 9.07 3.32
C GLU A 8 -10.92 8.67 4.76
N GLU A 9 -11.37 7.49 5.18
CA GLU A 9 -11.05 7.01 6.52
C GLU A 9 -9.55 6.86 6.71
N LEU A 10 -8.86 6.33 5.69
CA LEU A 10 -7.42 6.14 5.78
C LEU A 10 -6.67 7.47 5.82
N ILE A 11 -7.16 8.46 5.07
CA ILE A 11 -6.55 9.79 5.11
C ILE A 11 -6.71 10.40 6.50
N GLU A 12 -7.90 10.27 7.09
CA GLU A 12 -8.15 10.80 8.42
C GLU A 12 -7.30 10.08 9.47
N GLU A 13 -7.12 8.78 9.31
CA GLU A 13 -6.33 8.01 10.26
C GLU A 13 -4.86 8.43 10.25
N ALA A 14 -4.39 9.02 9.16
CA ALA A 14 -3.00 9.44 9.07
C ALA A 14 -2.60 10.39 10.20
N ASP A 15 -3.54 11.21 10.67
CA ASP A 15 -3.24 12.15 11.75
C ASP A 15 -2.93 11.45 13.06
N ILE A 16 -3.39 10.21 13.22
CA ILE A 16 -3.12 9.43 14.43
C ILE A 16 -1.67 8.97 14.43
N HIS A 17 -1.10 8.73 13.25
CA HIS A 17 0.23 8.17 13.12
C HIS A 17 1.29 9.27 12.97
N SER A 18 1.41 10.09 14.01
CA SER A 18 2.34 11.21 14.02
C SER A 18 3.73 10.75 14.45
N PHE A 19 4.73 11.59 14.17
CA PHE A 19 6.08 11.33 14.65
C PHE A 19 6.10 11.26 16.18
N GLU A 20 5.30 12.11 16.84
CA GLU A 20 5.23 12.08 18.28
C GLU A 20 4.87 10.72 18.85
N LYS A 21 4.02 9.97 18.14
CA LYS A 21 3.59 8.65 18.59
C LYS A 21 4.43 7.53 18.01
N ASN A 22 5.32 7.85 17.08
CA ASN A 22 6.10 6.86 16.36
C ASN A 22 7.58 7.20 16.45
N ASN A 23 8.08 7.32 17.65
CA ASN A 23 9.49 7.64 17.85
C ASN A 23 10.03 6.96 19.11
N TYR A 24 11.36 6.98 19.23
CA TYR A 24 12.04 6.59 20.45
C TYR A 24 13.17 7.58 20.68
N ARG A 25 13.54 7.73 21.94
CA ARG A 25 14.55 8.71 22.33
C ARG A 25 15.82 8.01 22.76
N THR A 26 16.96 8.56 22.32
CA THR A 26 18.26 8.05 22.72
C THR A 26 19.09 9.24 23.25
N ASN A 27 20.32 8.95 23.70
CA ASN A 27 21.23 10.01 24.10
C ASN A 27 21.63 10.90 22.95
N HIS A 28 21.43 10.45 21.72
CA HIS A 28 21.85 11.19 20.53
C HIS A 28 20.70 11.88 19.81
N GLY A 29 19.48 11.72 20.29
CA GLY A 29 18.33 12.39 19.70
C GLY A 29 17.10 11.51 19.67
N VAL A 30 16.09 11.98 18.94
CA VAL A 30 14.82 11.30 18.81
C VAL A 30 14.72 10.78 17.38
N TYR A 31 14.40 9.50 17.25
CA TYR A 31 14.36 8.83 15.96
C TYR A 31 13.02 8.16 15.76
N SER A 32 12.61 8.06 14.49
CA SER A 32 11.33 7.46 14.17
C SER A 32 11.33 5.95 14.42
N ARG A 33 10.16 5.44 14.82
CA ARG A 33 9.92 3.99 14.95
C ARG A 33 8.44 3.75 14.81
N PRO A 34 7.99 3.23 13.66
CA PRO A 34 6.56 2.99 13.46
C PRO A 34 6.02 2.00 14.48
N THR A 35 4.86 2.34 15.05
CA THR A 35 4.17 1.43 15.95
C THR A 35 3.51 0.32 15.13
N PRO A 36 3.14 -0.82 15.76
CA PRO A 36 2.38 -1.84 15.05
C PRO A 36 1.10 -1.29 14.42
N GLN A 37 0.46 -0.32 15.08
CA GLN A 37 -0.75 0.30 14.55
C GLN A 37 -0.46 1.06 13.26
N MET A 38 0.64 1.79 13.20
CA MET A 38 1.01 2.48 11.98
C MET A 38 1.37 1.50 10.87
N LEU A 39 2.08 0.43 11.21
CA LEU A 39 2.43 -0.57 10.21
C LEU A 39 1.19 -1.24 9.64
N ALA A 40 0.18 -1.49 10.47
CA ALA A 40 -1.09 -2.04 10.00
C ALA A 40 -1.80 -1.06 9.08
N TRP A 41 -1.77 0.24 9.42
CA TRP A 41 -2.36 1.27 8.58
C TRP A 41 -1.69 1.32 7.22
N ILE A 42 -0.36 1.25 7.19
CA ILE A 42 0.38 1.25 5.93
C ILE A 42 -0.01 0.04 5.07
N ALA A 43 -0.10 -1.13 5.70
CA ALA A 43 -0.47 -2.35 4.99
C ALA A 43 -1.88 -2.25 4.42
N GLU A 44 -2.79 -1.64 5.17
CA GLU A 44 -4.16 -1.47 4.69
C GLU A 44 -4.22 -0.49 3.53
N CYS A 45 -3.45 0.61 3.61
CA CYS A 45 -3.37 1.56 2.50
C CYS A 45 -2.86 0.87 1.24
N GLU A 46 -1.82 0.08 1.38
CA GLU A 46 -1.25 -0.67 0.26
C GLU A 46 -2.29 -1.59 -0.38
N ASP A 47 -3.00 -2.32 0.46
CA ASP A 47 -3.99 -3.28 0.00
C ASP A 47 -5.15 -2.58 -0.71
N VAL A 48 -5.65 -1.50 -0.14
CA VAL A 48 -6.77 -0.75 -0.73
C VAL A 48 -6.39 -0.21 -2.10
N ILE A 49 -5.21 0.37 -2.21
CA ILE A 49 -4.77 0.96 -3.47
C ILE A 49 -4.58 -0.14 -4.52
N LEU A 50 -3.86 -1.19 -4.17
CA LEU A 50 -3.57 -2.25 -5.12
C LEU A 50 -4.83 -2.98 -5.58
N THR A 51 -5.71 -3.30 -4.64
CA THR A 51 -6.93 -4.06 -4.93
C THR A 51 -7.89 -3.27 -5.80
N ASN A 52 -8.02 -1.98 -5.56
CA ASN A 52 -9.07 -1.19 -6.20
C ASN A 52 -8.61 -0.33 -7.36
N PHE A 53 -7.30 -0.14 -7.51
CA PHE A 53 -6.77 0.71 -8.59
C PHE A 53 -5.77 -0.03 -9.47
N GLY A 54 -5.05 -1.01 -8.92
CA GLY A 54 -4.14 -1.83 -9.71
C GLY A 54 -2.72 -1.29 -9.74
N ARG A 55 -1.80 -2.14 -10.20
CA ARG A 55 -0.38 -1.80 -10.21
C ARG A 55 -0.01 -0.74 -11.24
N ASP A 56 -0.84 -0.58 -12.27
CA ASP A 56 -0.55 0.38 -13.33
C ASP A 56 -1.15 1.75 -13.07
N SER A 57 -1.76 1.93 -11.91
CA SER A 57 -2.46 3.16 -11.59
C SER A 57 -1.52 4.23 -11.02
N SER A 58 -1.95 5.48 -11.16
CA SER A 58 -1.20 6.59 -10.56
C SER A 58 -1.11 6.50 -9.03
N PRO A 59 -2.20 6.12 -8.32
CA PRO A 59 -2.08 5.96 -6.89
C PRO A 59 -1.05 4.92 -6.49
N TRP A 60 -0.96 3.81 -7.23
CA TRP A 60 0.02 2.79 -6.90
C TRP A 60 1.43 3.30 -7.13
N ARG A 61 1.66 3.99 -8.26
CA ARG A 61 2.99 4.54 -8.54
C ARG A 61 3.40 5.55 -7.48
N ALA A 62 2.46 6.33 -6.97
CA ALA A 62 2.76 7.26 -5.89
C ALA A 62 3.12 6.51 -4.61
N PHE A 63 2.38 5.44 -4.31
CA PHE A 63 2.65 4.65 -3.11
C PHE A 63 4.01 3.96 -3.19
N GLU A 64 4.42 3.54 -4.36
CA GLU A 64 5.71 2.87 -4.53
C GLU A 64 6.91 3.75 -4.23
N GLN A 65 6.73 5.07 -4.13
CA GLN A 65 7.80 5.96 -3.71
C GLN A 65 8.17 5.76 -2.25
N LEU A 66 7.28 5.17 -1.47
CA LEU A 66 7.52 4.93 -0.06
C LEU A 66 8.66 3.94 0.13
N ASP A 67 9.62 4.32 0.96
CA ASP A 67 10.67 3.41 1.40
C ASP A 67 10.41 3.12 2.88
N LYS A 68 9.84 1.96 3.16
CA LYS A 68 9.43 1.60 4.51
C LYS A 68 10.60 1.57 5.49
N VAL A 69 11.78 1.25 4.99
CA VAL A 69 12.97 1.20 5.83
C VAL A 69 13.28 2.57 6.42
N GLN A 70 13.03 3.62 5.65
CA GLN A 70 13.33 4.98 6.12
C GLN A 70 12.35 5.50 7.16
N LEU A 71 11.26 4.79 7.40
CA LEU A 71 10.34 5.16 8.47
C LEU A 71 10.87 4.81 9.85
N ASP A 72 11.94 4.00 9.93
CA ASP A 72 12.51 3.57 11.20
C ASP A 72 13.92 4.11 11.32
N GLY A 73 14.25 4.67 12.48
CA GLY A 73 15.61 5.08 12.77
C GLY A 73 16.06 6.37 12.12
N ASN A 74 15.12 7.25 11.74
CA ASN A 74 15.46 8.51 11.10
C ASN A 74 14.83 9.68 11.85
N TYR A 75 15.21 10.91 11.43
CA TYR A 75 14.68 12.12 12.04
C TYR A 75 13.27 12.38 11.52
N GLU A 76 12.62 13.35 12.18
CA GLU A 76 11.23 13.67 11.89
C GLU A 76 10.99 14.03 10.41
N ASP A 77 11.89 14.82 9.82
CA ASP A 77 11.70 15.25 8.44
C ASP A 77 11.69 14.06 7.46
N THR A 78 12.56 13.07 7.69
CA THR A 78 12.54 11.86 6.86
C THR A 78 11.26 11.06 7.07
N PHE A 79 10.82 10.95 8.33
CA PHE A 79 9.59 10.26 8.66
C PHE A 79 8.40 10.93 7.95
N GLU A 80 8.32 12.25 8.04
CA GLU A 80 7.22 12.98 7.42
C GLU A 80 7.26 12.89 5.91
N LYS A 81 8.46 12.90 5.33
CA LYS A 81 8.59 12.75 3.88
C LYS A 81 8.04 11.41 3.42
N GLN A 82 8.43 10.33 4.10
CA GLN A 82 7.93 9.01 3.72
C GLN A 82 6.43 8.90 3.91
N LYS A 83 5.92 9.43 5.02
CA LYS A 83 4.49 9.42 5.28
C LYS A 83 3.73 10.19 4.19
N SER A 84 4.32 11.27 3.69
CA SER A 84 3.67 12.07 2.66
C SER A 84 3.46 11.30 1.36
N PHE A 85 4.31 10.31 1.07
CA PHE A 85 4.08 9.46 -0.09
C PHE A 85 2.81 8.63 0.06
N ILE A 86 2.54 8.17 1.28
CA ILE A 86 1.32 7.42 1.55
C ILE A 86 0.10 8.32 1.39
N LEU A 87 0.17 9.52 1.98
CA LEU A 87 -0.93 10.47 1.87
C LEU A 87 -1.15 10.91 0.42
N GLY A 88 -0.06 11.15 -0.32
CA GLY A 88 -0.17 11.53 -1.72
C GLY A 88 -0.86 10.44 -2.53
N ALA A 89 -0.53 9.18 -2.25
CA ALA A 89 -1.17 8.07 -2.94
C ALA A 89 -2.67 8.01 -2.63
N LEU A 90 -3.03 8.17 -1.35
CA LEU A 90 -4.44 8.16 -0.96
C LEU A 90 -5.20 9.32 -1.59
N MET A 91 -4.58 10.50 -1.62
CA MET A 91 -5.21 11.66 -2.24
C MET A 91 -5.37 11.48 -3.74
N THR A 92 -4.43 10.79 -4.38
CA THR A 92 -4.55 10.48 -5.80
C THR A 92 -5.74 9.56 -6.06
N CYS A 93 -6.03 8.64 -5.13
CA CYS A 93 -7.21 7.78 -5.24
C CYS A 93 -8.51 8.57 -5.37
N ARG A 94 -8.55 9.76 -4.77
CA ARG A 94 -9.76 10.58 -4.82
C ARG A 94 -9.97 11.23 -6.18
N ARG A 95 -8.97 11.19 -7.04
CA ARG A 95 -8.99 11.88 -8.33
C ARG A 95 -9.08 10.92 -9.51
N ILE A 96 -9.12 9.63 -9.24
CA ILE A 96 -9.08 8.59 -10.27
C ILE A 96 -10.20 7.59 -10.02
N GLN A 97 -10.76 7.04 -11.09
CA GLN A 97 -11.81 6.03 -10.97
C GLN A 97 -11.21 4.71 -10.52
N PRO A 98 -11.80 4.05 -9.53
CA PRO A 98 -11.40 2.69 -9.18
C PRO A 98 -11.71 1.72 -10.32
N LEU A 99 -11.06 0.57 -10.27
CA LEU A 99 -11.35 -0.50 -11.21
C LEU A 99 -12.81 -0.94 -11.05
N GLU A 100 -13.44 -1.32 -12.15
CA GLU A 100 -14.81 -1.80 -12.09
C GLU A 100 -14.89 -3.10 -11.29
N THR A 101 -13.88 -3.98 -11.49
CA THR A 101 -13.80 -5.21 -10.75
C THR A 101 -12.51 -5.21 -9.95
N PRO A 102 -12.61 -5.13 -8.63
CA PRO A 102 -11.40 -5.13 -7.80
C PRO A 102 -10.59 -6.40 -8.00
N ILE A 103 -9.28 -6.24 -7.89
CA ILE A 103 -8.37 -7.38 -7.97
C ILE A 103 -8.45 -8.16 -6.69
N LYS A 104 -8.78 -9.46 -6.79
CA LYS A 104 -8.83 -10.28 -5.61
C LYS A 104 -7.43 -10.64 -5.19
N LYS A 105 -7.18 -10.55 -3.90
CA LYS A 105 -5.96 -11.05 -3.38
C LYS A 105 -5.91 -12.52 -3.55
N LEU A 106 -4.79 -12.95 -4.05
CA LEU A 106 -4.65 -14.34 -4.27
C LEU A 106 -4.12 -15.01 -3.10
N ASN A 107 -4.92 -15.17 -2.18
CA ASN A 107 -4.63 -16.12 -1.23
C ASN A 107 -4.94 -17.42 -1.78
N GLN A 108 -5.72 -17.43 -2.75
CA GLN A 108 -6.10 -18.63 -3.31
C GLN A 108 -5.10 -19.01 -4.26
N PRO A 109 -4.86 -20.19 -4.27
CA PRO A 109 -4.05 -20.83 -5.21
C PRO A 109 -4.71 -20.72 -6.50
N SER A 110 -4.35 -20.75 -7.25
CA SER A 110 -4.97 -20.71 -8.44
C SER A 110 -5.31 -21.96 -8.98
N PRO A 111 -5.34 -22.20 -8.84
CA PRO A 111 -5.39 -22.84 -9.24
C PRO A 111 -5.18 -23.20 -10.23
N LYS A 112 -5.11 -23.37 -10.31
CA LYS A 112 -4.75 -23.54 -11.00
C LYS A 112 -4.57 -23.39 -11.85
N ASN A 113 -4.63 -23.40 -12.06
CA ASN A 113 -4.00 -23.20 -12.84
C ASN A 113 -3.87 -22.83 -13.43
N ASN A 114 -4.29 -23.14 -13.57
CA ASN A 114 -3.59 -22.88 -14.18
C ASN A 114 -3.53 -22.38 -14.72
N LYS A 115 -3.72 -22.47 -14.82
CA LYS A 115 -3.18 -22.21 -15.44
C LYS A 115 -2.99 -21.51 -15.92
N VAL A 116 -3.57 -21.89 -16.00
CA VAL A 116 -2.92 -21.39 -16.46
C VAL A 116 -2.77 -20.89 -16.97
N PHE A 117 -2.83 -20.95 -16.95
CA PHE A 117 -2.28 -20.62 -17.63
C PHE A 117 -2.17 -20.53 -18.16
N ILE A 118 -2.53 -20.30 -18.24
CA ILE A 118 -1.87 -20.33 -18.86
C ILE A 118 -1.74 -20.35 -19.54
N VAL A 119 -2.06 -20.52 -19.55
CA VAL A 119 -1.39 -20.69 -20.10
C VAL A 119 -1.32 -20.86 -20.73
N HIS A 120 -1.07 -20.88 -20.28
CA HIS A 120 -0.81 -21.12 -21.02
C HIS A 120 -0.78 -21.42 -21.33
N GLY A 121 -1.45 -21.66 -21.77
CA GLY A 121 -0.85 -22.06 -22.30
C GLY A 121 -0.91 -22.40 -22.58
N HIS A 122 -0.58 -22.34 -21.92
CA HIS A 122 -0.50 -22.70 -22.44
C HIS A 122 -0.69 -23.20 -22.48
N ASP A 123 -0.82 -23.35 -22.65
CA ASP A 123 -0.56 -23.86 -23.01
C ASP A 123 -0.63 -24.30 -23.16
N ASP A 124 -0.68 -24.28 -23.06
CA ASP A 124 -0.30 -24.73 -23.49
C ASP A 124 -0.29 -25.21 -23.73
N ALA A 125 -0.67 -24.80 -23.79
CA ALA A 125 0.01 -25.25 -24.13
C ALA A 125 0.08 -25.69 -24.41
N LEU A 126 -0.25 -26.16 -24.31
CA LEU A 126 0.24 -26.66 -24.62
C LEU A 126 0.09 -27.12 -24.66
N LYS A 127 0.01 -26.86 -24.41
CA LYS A 127 0.33 -27.32 -24.59
C LYS A 127 0.28 -27.68 -24.57
N ASN A 128 -0.25 -28.07 -24.40
CA ASN A 128 0.07 -28.40 -24.44
C ASN A 128 -0.03 -28.77 -24.49
N GLU A 129 -0.15 -28.50 -24.28
CA GLU A 129 0.20 -28.65 -24.55
C GLU A 129 0.21 -28.91 -24.83
#